data_c4f6ea8e57502deae013f33e1bcd6265
#
_entry.id   c4f6ea8e57502deae013f33e1bcd6265
#
_cell.length_a   1.000
_cell.length_b   1.000
_cell.length_c   1.000
_cell.angle_alpha   90.00
_cell.angle_beta   90.00
_cell.angle_gamma   90.00
#
_symmetry.space_group_name_H-M   'P 1'
#
loop_
_entity.id
_entity.type
_entity.pdbx_description
1 polymer ?
#
loop_
_entity_poly.entity_id
_entity_poly.type
_entity_poly.pdbx_seq_one_letter_code
_entity_poly.pdbx_strand_id
1 'polypeptide(L)'
;MKRKTYHYREPLYTRKIKFTGAYAGVIGLFAAGYFLFINMNFLLVPVMIVCLYTYWETYVSLSNPQDVTIDDKTITFSGCGKVHEFKWSEIKSFRIRESYSDKKIFLRINKTSLLKGRYWIHCMYFNDSDELFNFLRDKEYEIHPNIMKSVARRTNEQGFKERQAAQLKKEEEKRIKEENKAKLKAERKAAKKKA
;
A
#
# COMPACT_ATOMS: atom_id res chain seq x y z
N MET A 1 -18.35 -3.86 -9.20
CA MET A 1 -17.97 -3.28 -7.89
C MET A 1 -18.57 -1.88 -7.81
N LYS A 2 -19.16 -1.47 -6.69
CA LYS A 2 -19.64 -0.07 -6.58
C LYS A 2 -18.43 0.86 -6.56
N ARG A 3 -18.53 2.00 -7.24
CA ARG A 3 -17.52 3.07 -7.19
C ARG A 3 -17.20 3.41 -5.74
N LYS A 4 -15.94 3.30 -5.34
CA LYS A 4 -15.46 3.61 -3.98
C LYS A 4 -14.34 4.65 -4.06
N THR A 5 -14.44 5.67 -3.21
CA THR A 5 -13.44 6.74 -3.12
C THR A 5 -12.78 6.67 -1.75
N TYR A 6 -11.46 6.61 -1.76
CA TYR A 6 -10.62 6.67 -0.57
C TYR A 6 -10.05 8.07 -0.47
N HIS A 7 -10.27 8.71 0.68
CA HIS A 7 -9.83 10.09 0.95
C HIS A 7 -8.64 10.09 1.91
N TYR A 8 -7.61 10.84 1.57
CA TYR A 8 -6.53 11.14 2.50
C TYR A 8 -7.08 12.10 3.59
N ARG A 9 -6.80 11.84 4.85
CA ARG A 9 -7.27 12.67 5.97
C ARG A 9 -6.79 14.11 5.81
N GLU A 10 -7.71 15.05 5.61
CA GLU A 10 -7.45 16.45 5.27
C GLU A 10 -6.35 17.14 6.10
N PRO A 11 -6.40 17.16 7.44
CA PRO A 11 -5.38 17.87 8.20
C PRO A 11 -3.97 17.30 7.96
N LEU A 12 -3.86 16.00 7.70
CA LEU A 12 -2.58 15.34 7.43
C LEU A 12 -2.09 15.58 6.00
N TYR A 13 -2.99 15.57 5.01
CA TYR A 13 -2.65 15.84 3.62
C TYR A 13 -2.10 17.27 3.48
N THR A 14 -2.81 18.24 3.99
CA THR A 14 -2.41 19.64 3.95
C THR A 14 -1.05 19.82 4.65
N ARG A 15 -0.88 19.27 5.87
CA ARG A 15 0.34 19.42 6.65
C ARG A 15 1.55 18.70 6.05
N LYS A 16 1.37 17.43 5.61
CA LYS A 16 2.49 16.59 5.15
C LYS A 16 2.84 16.76 3.68
N ILE A 17 1.86 17.10 2.85
CA ILE A 17 2.05 17.18 1.41
C ILE A 17 2.06 18.63 0.94
N LYS A 18 0.95 19.37 1.12
CA LYS A 18 0.84 20.75 0.62
C LYS A 18 1.86 21.68 1.26
N PHE A 19 1.97 21.70 2.59
CA PHE A 19 2.96 22.58 3.25
C PHE A 19 4.39 22.19 2.91
N THR A 20 4.73 20.89 2.91
CA THR A 20 6.09 20.47 2.55
C THR A 20 6.47 20.93 1.14
N GLY A 21 5.58 20.78 0.16
CA GLY A 21 5.79 21.27 -1.19
C GLY A 21 5.91 22.79 -1.28
N ALA A 22 5.05 23.53 -0.54
CA ALA A 22 5.10 24.99 -0.51
C ALA A 22 6.40 25.51 0.12
N TYR A 23 6.79 24.97 1.28
CA TYR A 23 8.05 25.33 1.94
C TYR A 23 9.27 25.01 1.06
N ALA A 24 9.28 23.84 0.42
CA ALA A 24 10.35 23.50 -0.51
C ALA A 24 10.43 24.51 -1.67
N GLY A 25 9.30 24.93 -2.23
CA GLY A 25 9.26 25.99 -3.25
C GLY A 25 9.86 27.29 -2.77
N VAL A 26 9.47 27.76 -1.58
CA VAL A 26 9.97 29.01 -0.98
C VAL A 26 11.48 28.92 -0.69
N ILE A 27 11.93 27.86 -0.03
CA ILE A 27 13.36 27.65 0.27
C ILE A 27 14.17 27.58 -1.03
N GLY A 28 13.66 26.88 -2.05
CA GLY A 28 14.31 26.79 -3.35
C GLY A 28 14.46 28.15 -4.03
N LEU A 29 13.44 29.01 -3.97
CA LEU A 29 13.49 30.37 -4.50
C LEU A 29 14.51 31.24 -3.76
N PHE A 30 14.54 31.18 -2.43
CA PHE A 30 15.54 31.91 -1.64
C PHE A 30 16.96 31.43 -1.91
N ALA A 31 17.17 30.11 -1.96
CA ALA A 31 18.47 29.55 -2.31
C ALA A 31 18.92 29.95 -3.71
N ALA A 32 18.01 29.95 -4.68
CA ALA A 32 18.28 30.41 -6.03
C ALA A 32 18.65 31.91 -6.07
N GLY A 33 17.88 32.75 -5.40
CA GLY A 33 18.15 34.18 -5.30
C GLY A 33 19.50 34.45 -4.65
N TYR A 34 19.81 33.79 -3.54
CA TYR A 34 21.11 33.95 -2.88
C TYR A 34 22.27 33.50 -3.78
N PHE A 35 22.14 32.37 -4.47
CA PHE A 35 23.15 31.88 -5.41
C PHE A 35 23.41 32.85 -6.56
N LEU A 36 22.37 33.39 -7.15
CA LEU A 36 22.47 34.23 -8.35
C LEU A 36 22.94 35.67 -8.04
N PHE A 37 22.49 36.25 -6.91
CA PHE A 37 22.63 37.70 -6.67
C PHE A 37 23.66 38.05 -5.61
N ILE A 38 24.01 37.13 -4.71
CA ILE A 38 24.86 37.43 -3.55
C ILE A 38 26.19 36.68 -3.61
N ASN A 39 26.13 35.35 -3.75
CA ASN A 39 27.33 34.53 -3.73
C ASN A 39 27.12 33.24 -4.52
N MET A 40 27.93 33.01 -5.55
CA MET A 40 27.89 31.79 -6.37
C MET A 40 28.45 30.56 -5.61
N ASN A 41 27.75 30.13 -4.59
CA ASN A 41 28.14 28.94 -3.82
C ASN A 41 27.53 27.70 -4.44
N PHE A 42 28.34 26.87 -5.11
CA PHE A 42 27.91 25.66 -5.79
C PHE A 42 27.28 24.61 -4.86
N LEU A 43 27.48 24.68 -3.54
CA LEU A 43 26.79 23.82 -2.58
C LEU A 43 25.27 24.06 -2.52
N LEU A 44 24.79 25.20 -3.01
CA LEU A 44 23.34 25.48 -3.09
C LEU A 44 22.65 24.78 -4.26
N VAL A 45 23.39 24.38 -5.30
CA VAL A 45 22.82 23.73 -6.49
C VAL A 45 22.07 22.44 -6.15
N PRO A 46 22.61 21.48 -5.37
CA PRO A 46 21.85 20.30 -4.94
C PRO A 46 20.60 20.65 -4.14
N VAL A 47 20.67 21.65 -3.26
CA VAL A 47 19.52 22.11 -2.48
C VAL A 47 18.41 22.62 -3.40
N MET A 48 18.76 23.46 -4.38
CA MET A 48 17.82 23.97 -5.39
C MET A 48 17.15 22.81 -6.15
N ILE A 49 17.93 21.84 -6.61
CA ILE A 49 17.41 20.68 -7.37
C ILE A 49 16.41 19.90 -6.51
N VAL A 50 16.73 19.60 -5.25
CA VAL A 50 15.83 18.86 -4.35
C VAL A 50 14.56 19.66 -4.08
N CYS A 51 14.67 20.95 -3.83
CA CYS A 51 13.52 21.82 -3.59
C CYS A 51 12.59 21.91 -4.81
N LEU A 52 13.16 22.12 -6.00
CA LEU A 52 12.40 22.16 -7.26
C LEU A 52 11.72 20.81 -7.53
N TYR A 53 12.43 19.70 -7.29
CA TYR A 53 11.87 18.37 -7.47
C TYR A 53 10.71 18.12 -6.50
N THR A 54 10.83 18.48 -5.22
CA THR A 54 9.77 18.34 -4.22
C THR A 54 8.54 19.17 -4.56
N TYR A 55 8.75 20.41 -4.99
CA TYR A 55 7.67 21.28 -5.46
C TYR A 55 6.97 20.67 -6.68
N TRP A 56 7.75 20.19 -7.64
CA TRP A 56 7.24 19.56 -8.85
C TRP A 56 6.40 18.31 -8.53
N GLU A 57 6.88 17.41 -7.68
CA GLU A 57 6.15 16.21 -7.28
C GLU A 57 4.82 16.53 -6.58
N THR A 58 4.77 17.62 -5.82
CA THR A 58 3.57 17.99 -5.08
C THR A 58 2.53 18.68 -5.95
N TYR A 59 2.94 19.70 -6.72
CA TYR A 59 1.99 20.56 -7.41
C TYR A 59 1.87 20.30 -8.91
N VAL A 60 2.88 19.71 -9.53
CA VAL A 60 2.90 19.53 -10.99
C VAL A 60 2.57 18.11 -11.40
N SER A 61 3.16 17.10 -10.77
CA SER A 61 3.04 15.70 -11.23
C SER A 61 1.93 14.89 -10.57
N LEU A 62 1.23 15.41 -9.56
CA LEU A 62 0.25 14.66 -8.77
C LEU A 62 0.82 13.33 -8.22
N SER A 63 2.10 13.30 -7.87
CA SER A 63 2.73 12.08 -7.34
C SER A 63 2.15 11.63 -6.00
N ASN A 64 1.57 12.56 -5.23
CA ASN A 64 0.92 12.30 -3.94
C ASN A 64 -0.57 12.62 -4.05
N PRO A 65 -1.42 11.65 -4.45
CA PRO A 65 -2.85 11.89 -4.60
C PRO A 65 -3.53 12.13 -3.25
N GLN A 66 -4.51 13.03 -3.24
CA GLN A 66 -5.39 13.28 -2.11
C GLN A 66 -6.51 12.23 -2.06
N ASP A 67 -7.06 11.92 -3.24
CA ASP A 67 -8.13 10.95 -3.37
C ASP A 67 -7.76 9.87 -4.37
N VAL A 68 -8.16 8.65 -4.06
CA VAL A 68 -8.07 7.48 -4.94
C VAL A 68 -9.47 6.93 -5.13
N THR A 69 -10.01 7.04 -6.33
CA THR A 69 -11.33 6.49 -6.66
C THR A 69 -11.15 5.24 -7.51
N ILE A 70 -11.77 4.17 -7.08
CA ILE A 70 -11.74 2.87 -7.74
C ILE A 70 -13.14 2.53 -8.22
N ASP A 71 -13.25 2.23 -9.50
CA ASP A 71 -14.46 1.78 -10.15
C ASP A 71 -14.20 0.47 -10.92
N ASP A 72 -15.25 -0.21 -11.38
CA ASP A 72 -15.12 -1.44 -12.18
C ASP A 72 -14.30 -1.24 -13.45
N LYS A 73 -14.37 -0.06 -14.03
CA LYS A 73 -13.72 0.26 -15.33
C LYS A 73 -12.46 1.09 -15.19
N THR A 74 -12.33 1.88 -14.12
CA THR A 74 -11.30 2.91 -14.01
C THR A 74 -10.71 3.01 -12.62
N ILE A 75 -9.46 3.47 -12.55
CA ILE A 75 -8.84 3.99 -11.34
C ILE A 75 -8.47 5.44 -11.55
N THR A 76 -8.87 6.30 -10.62
CA THR A 76 -8.68 7.75 -10.72
C THR A 76 -7.91 8.25 -9.50
N PHE A 77 -6.90 9.06 -9.77
CA PHE A 77 -6.12 9.77 -8.75
C PHE A 77 -6.41 11.25 -8.86
N SER A 78 -6.78 11.90 -7.75
CA SER A 78 -7.03 13.33 -7.73
C SER A 78 -6.31 14.02 -6.57
N GLY A 79 -5.97 15.29 -6.76
CA GLY A 79 -5.33 16.14 -5.77
C GLY A 79 -4.76 17.41 -6.38
N CYS A 80 -4.66 18.47 -5.59
CA CYS A 80 -4.14 19.77 -6.01
C CYS A 80 -4.76 20.31 -7.32
N GLY A 81 -6.07 20.07 -7.51
CA GLY A 81 -6.80 20.52 -8.71
C GLY A 81 -6.53 19.69 -9.98
N LYS A 82 -5.81 18.58 -9.88
CA LYS A 82 -5.52 17.67 -11.00
C LYS A 82 -6.22 16.34 -10.84
N VAL A 83 -6.51 15.69 -11.96
CA VAL A 83 -7.13 14.38 -12.02
C VAL A 83 -6.41 13.53 -13.06
N HIS A 84 -5.99 12.33 -12.66
CA HIS A 84 -5.42 11.33 -13.56
C HIS A 84 -6.30 10.09 -13.53
N GLU A 85 -6.91 9.78 -14.65
CA GLU A 85 -7.74 8.60 -14.84
C GLU A 85 -7.03 7.57 -15.71
N PHE A 86 -7.19 6.28 -15.35
CA PHE A 86 -6.71 5.13 -16.10
C PHE A 86 -7.82 4.08 -16.19
N LYS A 87 -8.10 3.60 -17.40
CA LYS A 87 -9.00 2.48 -17.61
C LYS A 87 -8.26 1.16 -17.40
N TRP A 88 -8.85 0.23 -16.65
CA TRP A 88 -8.25 -1.08 -16.40
C TRP A 88 -7.89 -1.82 -17.68
N SER A 89 -8.70 -1.68 -18.74
CA SER A 89 -8.45 -2.28 -20.05
C SER A 89 -7.21 -1.73 -20.78
N GLU A 90 -6.78 -0.51 -20.44
CA GLU A 90 -5.63 0.16 -21.06
C GLU A 90 -4.34 -0.01 -20.23
N ILE A 91 -4.44 -0.62 -19.03
CA ILE A 91 -3.30 -0.82 -18.16
C ILE A 91 -2.54 -2.08 -18.59
N LYS A 92 -1.40 -1.88 -19.24
CA LYS A 92 -0.48 -2.96 -19.63
C LYS A 92 0.53 -3.29 -18.54
N SER A 93 0.87 -2.33 -17.70
CA SER A 93 1.82 -2.49 -16.61
C SER A 93 1.30 -1.79 -15.37
N PHE A 94 1.13 -2.55 -14.29
CA PHE A 94 0.72 -2.08 -12.98
C PHE A 94 1.69 -2.66 -11.96
N ARG A 95 2.65 -1.86 -11.53
CA ARG A 95 3.72 -2.32 -10.64
C ARG A 95 3.70 -1.55 -9.35
N ILE A 96 3.75 -2.26 -8.25
CA ILE A 96 3.83 -1.66 -6.93
C ILE A 96 5.13 -2.06 -6.23
N ARG A 97 5.65 -1.12 -5.44
CA ARG A 97 6.64 -1.38 -4.40
C ARG A 97 5.98 -1.02 -3.07
N GLU A 98 5.82 -2.01 -2.22
CA GLU A 98 5.13 -1.89 -0.96
C GLU A 98 6.10 -1.84 0.23
N SER A 99 5.74 -1.04 1.24
CA SER A 99 6.32 -1.07 2.58
C SER A 99 5.21 -1.43 3.56
N TYR A 100 5.33 -2.58 4.21
CA TYR A 100 4.31 -3.07 5.14
C TYR A 100 4.29 -2.29 6.44
N SER A 101 5.46 -1.85 6.94
CA SER A 101 5.57 -1.08 8.19
C SER A 101 4.77 0.21 8.14
N ASP A 102 4.86 0.94 7.02
CA ASP A 102 4.25 2.25 6.86
C ASP A 102 2.98 2.22 6.02
N LYS A 103 2.56 1.02 5.58
CA LYS A 103 1.47 0.84 4.60
C LYS A 103 1.58 1.80 3.42
N LYS A 104 2.82 1.94 2.91
CA LYS A 104 3.14 2.85 1.81
C LYS A 104 3.29 2.06 0.51
N ILE A 105 2.68 2.54 -0.54
CA ILE A 105 2.76 1.96 -1.88
C ILE A 105 3.36 3.00 -2.84
N PHE A 106 4.42 2.60 -3.53
CA PHE A 106 4.88 3.29 -4.71
C PHE A 106 4.32 2.58 -5.94
N LEU A 107 3.39 3.24 -6.61
CA LEU A 107 2.65 2.70 -7.74
C LEU A 107 3.19 3.27 -9.06
N ARG A 108 3.40 2.39 -10.04
CA ARG A 108 3.73 2.73 -11.41
C ARG A 108 2.71 2.13 -12.36
N ILE A 109 2.12 2.97 -13.21
CA ILE A 109 1.11 2.56 -14.20
C ILE A 109 1.65 2.84 -15.60
N ASN A 110 1.71 1.82 -16.43
CA ASN A 110 2.17 1.87 -17.83
C ASN A 110 3.58 2.48 -17.97
N LYS A 111 3.82 3.19 -19.08
CA LYS A 111 5.06 3.94 -19.27
C LYS A 111 4.99 5.22 -18.42
N THR A 112 5.75 5.24 -17.34
CA THR A 112 5.77 6.39 -16.42
C THR A 112 6.49 7.58 -17.04
N SER A 113 5.94 8.78 -16.83
CA SER A 113 6.57 10.06 -17.16
C SER A 113 6.81 10.88 -15.90
N LEU A 114 7.41 12.06 -16.04
CA LEU A 114 7.54 13.01 -14.94
C LEU A 114 6.20 13.59 -14.48
N LEU A 115 5.18 13.56 -15.34
CA LEU A 115 3.86 14.17 -15.08
C LEU A 115 2.80 13.15 -14.68
N LYS A 116 2.87 11.89 -15.17
CA LYS A 116 1.79 10.91 -15.02
C LYS A 116 2.34 9.49 -14.85
N GLY A 117 1.63 8.67 -14.08
CA GLY A 117 1.91 7.23 -13.97
C GLY A 117 2.81 6.84 -12.80
N ARG A 118 3.19 7.78 -11.92
CA ARG A 118 3.94 7.52 -10.68
C ARG A 118 3.20 8.10 -9.50
N TYR A 119 2.92 7.28 -8.49
CA TYR A 119 2.14 7.69 -7.32
C TYR A 119 2.74 7.13 -6.05
N TRP A 120 2.87 7.99 -5.03
CA TRP A 120 3.18 7.62 -3.66
C TRP A 120 1.91 7.63 -2.84
N ILE A 121 1.42 6.46 -2.49
CA ILE A 121 0.16 6.29 -1.76
C ILE A 121 0.51 5.86 -0.34
N HIS A 122 0.31 6.76 0.61
CA HIS A 122 0.50 6.50 2.04
C HIS A 122 -0.82 5.97 2.61
N CYS A 123 -1.13 4.69 2.37
CA CYS A 123 -2.43 4.09 2.73
C CYS A 123 -2.80 4.30 4.19
N MET A 124 -1.83 4.33 5.11
CA MET A 124 -2.05 4.56 6.54
C MET A 124 -2.82 5.86 6.84
N TYR A 125 -2.74 6.86 5.97
CA TYR A 125 -3.41 8.16 6.16
C TYR A 125 -4.74 8.28 5.42
N PHE A 126 -5.10 7.26 4.65
CA PHE A 126 -6.42 7.19 4.02
C PHE A 126 -7.47 6.62 4.98
N ASN A 127 -8.75 6.93 4.71
CA ASN A 127 -9.83 6.13 5.25
C ASN A 127 -9.68 4.69 4.71
N ASP A 128 -10.15 3.68 5.40
CA ASP A 128 -10.09 2.28 4.97
C ASP A 128 -8.69 1.84 4.49
N SER A 129 -7.66 2.19 5.25
CA SER A 129 -6.24 2.02 4.88
C SER A 129 -5.88 0.59 4.45
N ASP A 130 -6.41 -0.41 5.15
CA ASP A 130 -6.12 -1.83 4.88
C ASP A 130 -6.79 -2.31 3.59
N GLU A 131 -8.00 -1.86 3.34
CA GLU A 131 -8.73 -2.22 2.14
C GLU A 131 -8.05 -1.64 0.89
N LEU A 132 -7.68 -0.35 0.92
CA LEU A 132 -6.95 0.28 -0.18
C LEU A 132 -5.61 -0.41 -0.43
N PHE A 133 -4.85 -0.69 0.63
CA PHE A 133 -3.55 -1.36 0.53
C PHE A 133 -3.67 -2.75 -0.09
N ASN A 134 -4.61 -3.56 0.40
CA ASN A 134 -4.85 -4.89 -0.08
C ASN A 134 -5.38 -4.89 -1.52
N PHE A 135 -6.33 -3.99 -1.84
CA PHE A 135 -6.88 -3.87 -3.19
C PHE A 135 -5.78 -3.59 -4.23
N LEU A 136 -4.94 -2.60 -4.00
CA LEU A 136 -3.87 -2.24 -4.94
C LEU A 136 -2.89 -3.40 -5.13
N ARG A 137 -2.56 -4.09 -4.06
CA ARG A 137 -1.69 -5.25 -4.08
C ARG A 137 -2.30 -6.42 -4.85
N ASP A 138 -3.58 -6.71 -4.62
CA ASP A 138 -4.27 -7.82 -5.27
C ASP A 138 -4.47 -7.53 -6.77
N LYS A 139 -4.68 -6.27 -7.15
CA LYS A 139 -4.70 -5.84 -8.56
C LYS A 139 -3.36 -6.04 -9.27
N GLU A 140 -2.22 -5.84 -8.61
CA GLU A 140 -0.92 -6.17 -9.22
C GLU A 140 -0.85 -7.66 -9.58
N TYR A 141 -1.34 -8.55 -8.70
CA TYR A 141 -1.32 -9.99 -8.95
C TYR A 141 -2.30 -10.40 -10.03
N GLU A 142 -3.45 -9.75 -10.11
CA GLU A 142 -4.44 -10.01 -11.16
C GLU A 142 -3.87 -9.66 -12.54
N ILE A 143 -3.25 -8.50 -12.67
CA ILE A 143 -2.69 -8.02 -13.95
C ILE A 143 -1.39 -8.76 -14.30
N HIS A 144 -0.58 -9.09 -13.31
CA HIS A 144 0.73 -9.72 -13.49
C HIS A 144 0.88 -11.03 -12.69
N PRO A 145 0.16 -12.11 -13.05
CA PRO A 145 0.18 -13.36 -12.30
C PRO A 145 1.54 -14.08 -12.32
N ASN A 146 2.36 -13.85 -13.32
CA ASN A 146 3.61 -14.58 -13.57
C ASN A 146 4.87 -13.88 -13.05
N ILE A 147 4.73 -12.73 -12.38
CA ILE A 147 5.88 -12.07 -11.77
C ILE A 147 6.35 -12.89 -10.57
N MET A 148 7.67 -12.97 -10.39
CA MET A 148 8.33 -13.69 -9.29
C MET A 148 7.71 -13.38 -7.91
N LYS A 149 7.36 -12.11 -7.68
CA LYS A 149 6.68 -11.62 -6.47
C LYS A 149 5.28 -12.23 -6.31
N SER A 150 4.51 -12.32 -7.40
CA SER A 150 3.17 -12.92 -7.41
C SER A 150 3.22 -14.43 -7.16
N VAL A 151 4.21 -15.10 -7.76
CA VAL A 151 4.45 -16.53 -7.57
C VAL A 151 4.88 -16.81 -6.13
N ALA A 152 5.87 -16.11 -5.61
CA ALA A 152 6.35 -16.27 -4.24
C ALA A 152 5.23 -16.07 -3.20
N ARG A 153 4.35 -15.09 -3.42
CA ARG A 153 3.21 -14.86 -2.53
C ARG A 153 2.22 -16.01 -2.56
N ARG A 154 1.84 -16.49 -3.75
CA ARG A 154 0.93 -17.65 -3.86
C ARG A 154 1.48 -18.86 -3.13
N THR A 155 2.78 -19.15 -3.30
CA THR A 155 3.44 -20.25 -2.61
C THR A 155 3.41 -20.05 -1.09
N ASN A 156 3.66 -18.84 -0.60
CA ASN A 156 3.61 -18.53 0.82
C ASN A 156 2.17 -18.64 1.38
N GLU A 157 1.17 -18.18 0.64
CA GLU A 157 -0.23 -18.28 1.05
C GLU A 157 -0.73 -19.73 1.07
N GLN A 158 -0.30 -20.54 0.08
CA GLN A 158 -0.60 -21.99 0.07
C GLN A 158 0.07 -22.68 1.26
N GLY A 159 1.34 -22.48 1.47
CA GLY A 159 2.06 -23.04 2.62
C GLY A 159 1.51 -22.59 3.98
N PHE A 160 0.97 -21.38 4.07
CA PHE A 160 0.29 -20.91 5.28
C PHE A 160 -1.04 -21.65 5.51
N LYS A 161 -1.85 -21.78 4.47
CA LYS A 161 -3.12 -22.54 4.53
C LYS A 161 -2.90 -24.00 4.89
N GLU A 162 -1.88 -24.62 4.32
CA GLU A 162 -1.50 -26.01 4.63
C GLU A 162 -1.08 -26.18 6.09
N ARG A 163 -0.28 -25.23 6.63
CA ARG A 163 0.12 -25.24 8.04
C ARG A 163 -1.08 -25.06 8.97
N GLN A 164 -1.99 -24.15 8.65
CA GLN A 164 -3.22 -23.97 9.42
C GLN A 164 -4.09 -25.24 9.40
N ALA A 165 -4.30 -25.83 8.23
CA ALA A 165 -5.05 -27.07 8.11
C ALA A 165 -4.41 -28.24 8.90
N ALA A 166 -3.08 -28.32 8.89
CA ALA A 166 -2.34 -29.32 9.66
C ALA A 166 -2.45 -29.08 11.18
N GLN A 167 -2.46 -27.83 11.63
CA GLN A 167 -2.67 -27.50 13.04
C GLN A 167 -4.08 -27.86 13.50
N LEU A 168 -5.11 -27.50 12.74
CA LEU A 168 -6.50 -27.84 13.05
C LEU A 168 -6.70 -29.37 13.16
N LYS A 169 -6.13 -30.14 12.23
CA LYS A 169 -6.18 -31.61 12.30
C LYS A 169 -5.50 -32.15 13.57
N LYS A 170 -4.36 -31.60 13.95
CA LYS A 170 -3.68 -32.03 15.19
C LYS A 170 -4.47 -31.69 16.45
N GLU A 171 -5.15 -30.56 16.46
CA GLU A 171 -6.01 -30.18 17.59
C GLU A 171 -7.24 -31.08 17.69
N GLU A 172 -7.84 -31.41 16.56
CA GLU A 172 -8.97 -32.31 16.47
C GLU A 172 -8.60 -33.74 16.93
N GLU A 173 -7.47 -34.26 16.48
CA GLU A 173 -6.94 -35.53 16.97
C GLU A 173 -6.67 -35.55 18.48
N LYS A 174 -6.14 -34.43 19.04
CA LYS A 174 -5.94 -34.30 20.48
C LYS A 174 -7.27 -34.34 21.24
N ARG A 175 -8.28 -33.60 20.75
CA ARG A 175 -9.63 -33.61 21.34
C ARG A 175 -10.24 -35.01 21.35
N ILE A 176 -10.17 -35.70 20.23
CA ILE A 176 -10.68 -37.08 20.11
C ILE A 176 -9.94 -38.02 21.08
N LYS A 177 -8.60 -37.90 21.19
CA LYS A 177 -7.82 -38.71 22.14
C LYS A 177 -8.18 -38.44 23.59
N GLU A 178 -8.43 -37.17 23.95
CA GLU A 178 -8.83 -36.76 25.30
C GLU A 178 -10.25 -37.26 25.63
N GLU A 179 -11.16 -37.16 24.66
CA GLU A 179 -12.54 -37.66 24.82
C GLU A 179 -12.56 -39.17 24.99
N ASN A 180 -11.79 -39.92 24.21
CA ASN A 180 -11.67 -41.35 24.33
C ASN A 180 -11.03 -41.76 25.69
N LYS A 181 -10.01 -41.01 26.16
CA LYS A 181 -9.44 -41.24 27.50
C LYS A 181 -10.46 -40.99 28.60
N ALA A 182 -11.30 -39.97 28.45
CA ALA A 182 -12.33 -39.62 29.42
C ALA A 182 -13.39 -40.71 29.47
N LYS A 183 -13.86 -41.23 28.32
CA LYS A 183 -14.81 -42.34 28.23
C LYS A 183 -14.24 -43.59 28.90
N LEU A 184 -12.99 -43.96 28.59
CA LEU A 184 -12.34 -45.16 29.16
C LEU A 184 -12.18 -45.03 30.70
N LYS A 185 -11.88 -43.83 31.22
CA LYS A 185 -11.82 -43.58 32.67
C LYS A 185 -13.21 -43.67 33.32
N ALA A 186 -14.27 -43.22 32.67
CA ALA A 186 -15.64 -43.31 33.14
C ALA A 186 -16.11 -44.79 33.23
N GLU A 187 -15.83 -45.55 32.20
CA GLU A 187 -16.13 -47.00 32.14
C GLU A 187 -15.41 -47.77 33.25
N ARG A 188 -14.12 -47.49 33.48
CA ARG A 188 -13.35 -48.11 34.58
C ARG A 188 -13.89 -47.75 35.97
N LYS A 189 -14.38 -46.52 36.14
CA LYS A 189 -15.01 -46.09 37.41
C LYS A 189 -16.37 -46.77 37.61
N ALA A 190 -17.15 -46.95 36.54
CA ALA A 190 -18.44 -47.64 36.59
C ALA A 190 -18.29 -49.14 36.90
N ALA A 191 -17.30 -49.80 36.31
CA ALA A 191 -16.97 -51.17 36.57
C ALA A 191 -16.54 -51.43 38.03
N LYS A 192 -15.73 -50.52 38.63
CA LYS A 192 -15.33 -50.61 40.04
C LYS A 192 -16.44 -50.33 41.01
N LYS A 193 -17.56 -49.73 40.64
CA LYS A 193 -18.74 -49.54 41.50
C LYS A 193 -19.71 -50.73 41.49
N LYS A 194 -19.57 -51.65 40.52
CA LYS A 194 -20.41 -52.85 40.38
C LYS A 194 -19.79 -54.11 40.98
N ALA A 195 -18.52 -54.08 41.32
CA ALA A 195 -17.81 -55.10 42.07
C ALA A 195 -17.73 -54.74 43.57
#